data_cc90f512f7ef669866ee7d66087be5c5
#
_entry.id   cc90f512f7ef669866ee7d66087be5c5
#
_cell.length_a   1.000
_cell.length_b   1.000
_cell.length_c   1.000
_cell.angle_alpha   90.00
_cell.angle_beta   90.00
_cell.angle_gamma   90.00
#
_symmetry.space_group_name_H-M   'P 1'
#
loop_
_entity.id
_entity.type
_entity.pdbx_description
1 polymer ?
#
loop_
_entity_poly.entity_id
_entity_poly.type
_entity_poly.pdbx_seq_one_letter_code
_entity_poly.pdbx_strand_id
1 'polypeptide(L)'
;MRALVIRQHGPLDNLRVETLPDPQPGPDDVLVEVHAASVNFPDLLVIGGTYQNLPPTPFVPGKDLAGTVAATGANVATPRTGDRVMAQIEFGAFAGRAVVPARNCHVMPAGMSFEEGAAMGLVYLTAHFALVERGNLKAGEKVLVTGAAGGVGLAAVQVAKALNAVVVAAVGSEEKGALARSAGADHVVRTDVPDLREGLRGQVFGAVGKSGVDLVIDSVGGDVFDASLRAIAWCGRLVTVGYASGRVPEVKAGLLLVKNISLVGLQVSDYRDRAPDRMRRVQAELFDLYASGKIRPHVMASFPLASWREALAVVAGRKALGKVVLDMRAPR
;
A
#
# COMPACT_ATOMS: atom_id res chain seq x y z
N MET A 1 -2.08 -23.72 -14.27
CA MET A 1 -1.88 -23.12 -12.95
C MET A 1 -3.18 -22.96 -12.18
N ARG A 2 -3.15 -22.90 -10.83
CA ARG A 2 -4.31 -22.51 -10.00
C ARG A 2 -4.37 -20.98 -9.93
N ALA A 3 -5.57 -20.39 -10.00
CA ALA A 3 -5.76 -18.96 -9.91
C ALA A 3 -7.11 -18.64 -9.25
N LEU A 4 -7.18 -17.52 -8.53
CA LEU A 4 -8.44 -16.94 -8.08
C LEU A 4 -9.03 -16.13 -9.25
N VAL A 5 -10.22 -16.52 -9.71
CA VAL A 5 -10.82 -15.95 -10.93
C VAL A 5 -12.11 -15.21 -10.58
N ILE A 6 -12.29 -14.04 -11.19
CA ILE A 6 -13.55 -13.30 -11.19
C ILE A 6 -14.17 -13.34 -12.58
N ARG A 7 -15.42 -13.82 -12.66
CA ARG A 7 -16.20 -13.88 -13.91
C ARG A 7 -17.24 -12.78 -14.03
N GLN A 8 -17.56 -12.15 -12.89
CA GLN A 8 -18.49 -11.01 -12.81
C GLN A 8 -18.12 -10.19 -11.58
N HIS A 9 -17.98 -8.88 -11.75
CA HIS A 9 -17.78 -7.95 -10.63
C HIS A 9 -18.94 -8.03 -9.63
N GLY A 10 -18.64 -7.79 -8.35
CA GLY A 10 -19.65 -7.80 -7.31
C GLY A 10 -19.14 -8.40 -5.99
N PRO A 11 -19.98 -9.14 -5.23
CA PRO A 11 -19.60 -9.69 -3.93
C PRO A 11 -18.50 -10.73 -4.05
N LEU A 12 -17.78 -10.97 -2.95
CA LEU A 12 -16.70 -11.97 -2.87
C LEU A 12 -17.16 -13.38 -3.28
N ASP A 13 -18.46 -13.65 -3.21
CA ASP A 13 -19.04 -14.92 -3.64
C ASP A 13 -18.93 -15.19 -5.15
N ASN A 14 -18.63 -14.18 -5.95
CA ASN A 14 -18.37 -14.33 -7.37
C ASN A 14 -16.97 -14.90 -7.70
N LEU A 15 -16.06 -14.95 -6.72
CA LEU A 15 -14.71 -15.49 -6.94
C LEU A 15 -14.69 -17.01 -6.77
N ARG A 16 -13.84 -17.67 -7.58
CA ARG A 16 -13.57 -19.11 -7.51
C ARG A 16 -12.09 -19.37 -7.76
N VAL A 17 -11.56 -20.38 -7.08
CA VAL A 17 -10.26 -20.94 -7.47
C VAL A 17 -10.48 -21.89 -8.64
N GLU A 18 -9.82 -21.59 -9.76
CA GLU A 18 -9.92 -22.37 -10.99
C GLU A 18 -8.54 -22.86 -11.44
N THR A 19 -8.51 -23.90 -12.27
CA THR A 19 -7.31 -24.33 -12.99
C THR A 19 -7.33 -23.70 -14.38
N LEU A 20 -6.36 -22.84 -14.65
CA LEU A 20 -6.18 -22.16 -15.92
C LEU A 20 -4.92 -22.70 -16.64
N PRO A 21 -4.84 -22.60 -17.98
CA PRO A 21 -3.58 -22.76 -18.69
C PRO A 21 -2.50 -21.85 -18.14
N ASP A 22 -1.25 -22.26 -18.23
CA ASP A 22 -0.13 -21.38 -17.89
C ASP A 22 -0.01 -20.26 -18.92
N PRO A 23 0.09 -19.01 -18.49
CA PRO A 23 0.26 -17.90 -19.42
C PRO A 23 1.67 -17.92 -20.05
N GLN A 24 1.79 -17.36 -21.25
CA GLN A 24 3.07 -17.26 -21.96
C GLN A 24 3.54 -15.80 -21.94
N PRO A 25 4.83 -15.53 -21.63
CA PRO A 25 5.36 -14.17 -21.65
C PRO A 25 5.49 -13.68 -23.09
N GLY A 26 5.15 -12.42 -23.32
CA GLY A 26 5.49 -11.70 -24.54
C GLY A 26 7.00 -11.37 -24.63
N PRO A 27 7.45 -10.73 -25.72
CA PRO A 27 8.87 -10.44 -25.92
C PRO A 27 9.52 -9.59 -24.82
N ASP A 28 8.77 -8.68 -24.19
CA ASP A 28 9.22 -7.74 -23.16
C ASP A 28 8.77 -8.13 -21.73
N ASP A 29 8.22 -9.33 -21.57
CA ASP A 29 7.64 -9.79 -20.32
C ASP A 29 8.50 -10.87 -19.67
N VAL A 30 8.24 -11.10 -18.39
CA VAL A 30 8.72 -12.26 -17.64
C VAL A 30 7.55 -13.10 -17.15
N LEU A 31 7.72 -14.41 -17.13
CA LEU A 31 6.83 -15.34 -16.44
C LEU A 31 7.38 -15.55 -15.03
N VAL A 32 6.59 -15.21 -14.03
CA VAL A 32 6.94 -15.42 -12.62
C VAL A 32 6.14 -16.60 -12.07
N GLU A 33 6.84 -17.56 -11.47
CA GLU A 33 6.24 -18.53 -10.57
C GLU A 33 5.99 -17.82 -9.24
N VAL A 34 4.71 -17.55 -8.93
CA VAL A 34 4.31 -16.74 -7.78
C VAL A 34 4.38 -17.58 -6.52
N HIS A 35 5.14 -17.10 -5.54
CA HIS A 35 5.25 -17.72 -4.22
C HIS A 35 4.35 -17.02 -3.18
N ALA A 36 4.29 -15.71 -3.25
CA ALA A 36 3.45 -14.91 -2.37
C ALA A 36 2.76 -13.78 -3.13
N ALA A 37 1.51 -13.48 -2.79
CA ALA A 37 0.76 -12.35 -3.33
C ALA A 37 0.07 -11.61 -2.18
N SER A 38 0.19 -10.28 -2.12
CA SER A 38 -0.41 -9.54 -1.01
C SER A 38 -1.79 -8.99 -1.34
N VAL A 39 -2.69 -9.07 -0.35
CA VAL A 39 -4.03 -8.50 -0.46
C VAL A 39 -3.98 -7.00 -0.18
N ASN A 40 -4.56 -6.21 -1.07
CA ASN A 40 -4.68 -4.76 -0.97
C ASN A 40 -6.15 -4.32 -0.92
N PHE A 41 -6.42 -3.17 -0.31
CA PHE A 41 -7.76 -2.59 -0.32
C PHE A 41 -8.28 -2.32 -1.76
N PRO A 42 -7.46 -1.81 -2.71
CA PRO A 42 -7.88 -1.69 -4.12
C PRO A 42 -8.28 -3.00 -4.78
N ASP A 43 -7.74 -4.17 -4.37
CA ASP A 43 -8.20 -5.45 -4.92
C ASP A 43 -9.68 -5.68 -4.64
N LEU A 44 -10.16 -5.31 -3.43
CA LEU A 44 -11.57 -5.40 -3.07
C LEU A 44 -12.44 -4.48 -3.92
N LEU A 45 -11.94 -3.27 -4.23
CA LEU A 45 -12.65 -2.32 -5.10
C LEU A 45 -12.74 -2.81 -6.55
N VAL A 46 -11.68 -3.43 -7.07
CA VAL A 46 -11.66 -4.05 -8.40
C VAL A 46 -12.62 -5.23 -8.45
N ILE A 47 -12.58 -6.11 -7.45
CA ILE A 47 -13.51 -7.24 -7.33
C ILE A 47 -14.96 -6.73 -7.29
N GLY A 48 -15.22 -5.71 -6.49
CA GLY A 48 -16.55 -5.10 -6.33
C GLY A 48 -17.05 -4.30 -7.55
N GLY A 49 -16.19 -4.01 -8.53
CA GLY A 49 -16.53 -3.21 -9.71
C GLY A 49 -16.64 -1.70 -9.44
N THR A 50 -16.01 -1.20 -8.37
CA THR A 50 -16.07 0.21 -7.95
C THR A 50 -14.73 0.94 -8.09
N TYR A 51 -13.71 0.26 -8.61
CA TYR A 51 -12.40 0.87 -8.85
C TYR A 51 -12.39 1.59 -10.20
N GLN A 52 -11.56 2.65 -10.33
CA GLN A 52 -11.50 3.45 -11.55
C GLN A 52 -10.95 2.69 -12.77
N ASN A 53 -10.18 1.65 -12.55
CA ASN A 53 -9.57 0.83 -13.60
C ASN A 53 -10.05 -0.61 -13.45
N LEU A 54 -11.03 -1.01 -14.26
CA LEU A 54 -11.63 -2.34 -14.22
C LEU A 54 -11.20 -3.13 -15.44
N PRO A 55 -10.53 -4.29 -15.26
CA PRO A 55 -10.25 -5.19 -16.37
C PRO A 55 -11.54 -5.87 -16.85
N PRO A 56 -11.62 -6.24 -18.15
CA PRO A 56 -12.72 -7.07 -18.63
C PRO A 56 -12.73 -8.43 -17.93
N THR A 57 -13.91 -8.93 -17.61
CA THR A 57 -14.09 -10.28 -17.05
C THR A 57 -14.12 -11.35 -18.15
N PRO A 58 -13.60 -12.58 -17.93
CA PRO A 58 -12.99 -13.05 -16.69
C PRO A 58 -11.53 -12.58 -16.54
N PHE A 59 -11.09 -12.36 -15.28
CA PHE A 59 -9.70 -12.03 -14.98
C PHE A 59 -9.27 -12.57 -13.61
N VAL A 60 -7.96 -12.52 -13.34
CA VAL A 60 -7.34 -12.86 -12.05
C VAL A 60 -7.03 -11.55 -11.31
N PRO A 61 -7.56 -11.30 -10.10
CA PRO A 61 -7.20 -10.12 -9.32
C PRO A 61 -5.81 -10.22 -8.68
N GLY A 62 -5.45 -9.19 -7.89
CA GLY A 62 -4.18 -9.07 -7.16
C GLY A 62 -3.18 -8.16 -7.85
N LYS A 63 -2.62 -7.23 -7.05
CA LYS A 63 -1.74 -6.15 -7.54
C LYS A 63 -0.27 -6.35 -7.20
N ASP A 64 0.05 -7.15 -6.20
CA ASP A 64 1.42 -7.37 -5.74
C ASP A 64 1.74 -8.86 -5.70
N LEU A 65 2.92 -9.21 -6.19
CA LEU A 65 3.44 -10.56 -6.10
C LEU A 65 4.94 -10.58 -5.80
N ALA A 66 5.41 -11.71 -5.28
CA ALA A 66 6.82 -12.07 -5.25
C ALA A 66 6.97 -13.56 -5.59
N GLY A 67 8.05 -13.89 -6.28
CA GLY A 67 8.27 -15.25 -6.75
C GLY A 67 9.62 -15.40 -7.45
N THR A 68 9.72 -16.44 -8.27
CA THR A 68 10.92 -16.77 -9.04
C THR A 68 10.62 -16.65 -10.53
N VAL A 69 11.51 -16.04 -11.28
CA VAL A 69 11.39 -15.95 -12.75
C VAL A 69 11.50 -17.35 -13.37
N ALA A 70 10.43 -17.81 -13.99
CA ALA A 70 10.36 -19.11 -14.66
C ALA A 70 10.80 -19.05 -16.13
N ALA A 71 10.50 -17.92 -16.81
CA ALA A 71 10.92 -17.68 -18.19
C ALA A 71 10.97 -16.17 -18.47
N THR A 72 11.74 -15.80 -19.50
CA THR A 72 11.86 -14.41 -19.98
C THR A 72 11.55 -14.31 -21.46
N GLY A 73 10.95 -13.20 -21.87
CA GLY A 73 10.78 -12.84 -23.27
C GLY A 73 12.11 -12.54 -23.95
N ALA A 74 12.12 -12.56 -25.28
CA ALA A 74 13.34 -12.46 -26.08
C ALA A 74 14.09 -11.13 -25.92
N ASN A 75 13.40 -10.05 -25.55
CA ASN A 75 13.98 -8.72 -25.36
C ASN A 75 14.43 -8.45 -23.91
N VAL A 76 14.20 -9.40 -22.98
CA VAL A 76 14.45 -9.19 -21.55
C VAL A 76 15.89 -9.58 -21.20
N ALA A 77 16.72 -8.59 -20.89
CA ALA A 77 18.09 -8.82 -20.38
C ALA A 77 18.13 -9.03 -18.85
N THR A 78 17.20 -8.41 -18.14
CA THR A 78 17.03 -8.51 -16.67
C THR A 78 15.56 -8.27 -16.30
N PRO A 79 14.98 -9.00 -15.30
CA PRO A 79 15.61 -10.09 -14.54
C PRO A 79 15.84 -11.35 -15.39
N ARG A 80 16.62 -12.33 -14.88
CA ARG A 80 16.93 -13.60 -15.51
C ARG A 80 16.11 -14.74 -14.92
N THR A 81 15.97 -15.82 -15.68
CA THR A 81 15.38 -17.08 -15.14
C THR A 81 16.13 -17.51 -13.88
N GLY A 82 15.37 -17.85 -12.84
CA GLY A 82 15.89 -18.21 -11.51
C GLY A 82 16.00 -17.03 -10.53
N ASP A 83 15.96 -15.78 -11.00
CA ASP A 83 15.99 -14.62 -10.10
C ASP A 83 14.78 -14.57 -9.19
N ARG A 84 15.00 -14.20 -7.92
CA ARG A 84 13.95 -13.91 -6.95
C ARG A 84 13.48 -12.48 -7.16
N VAL A 85 12.20 -12.33 -7.44
CA VAL A 85 11.64 -11.03 -7.85
C VAL A 85 10.37 -10.68 -7.08
N MET A 86 10.12 -9.38 -6.99
CA MET A 86 8.80 -8.84 -6.67
C MET A 86 8.31 -7.96 -7.80
N ALA A 87 6.98 -7.83 -7.93
CA ALA A 87 6.39 -6.97 -8.92
C ALA A 87 5.09 -6.33 -8.41
N GLN A 88 4.85 -5.09 -8.87
CA GLN A 88 3.59 -4.40 -8.73
C GLN A 88 2.93 -4.28 -10.09
N ILE A 89 1.75 -4.89 -10.23
CA ILE A 89 0.96 -4.97 -11.47
C ILE A 89 -0.46 -4.47 -11.24
N GLU A 90 -1.26 -4.36 -12.28
CA GLU A 90 -2.66 -3.90 -12.11
C GLU A 90 -3.59 -5.03 -11.65
N PHE A 91 -3.39 -6.24 -12.18
CA PHE A 91 -4.12 -7.47 -11.82
C PHE A 91 -3.29 -8.70 -12.26
N GLY A 92 -3.64 -9.89 -11.77
CA GLY A 92 -2.99 -11.13 -12.15
C GLY A 92 -2.17 -11.81 -11.06
N ALA A 93 -1.99 -11.17 -9.88
CA ALA A 93 -1.09 -11.71 -8.85
C ALA A 93 -1.66 -12.90 -8.08
N PHE A 94 -3.00 -13.08 -8.02
CA PHE A 94 -3.61 -14.18 -7.26
C PHE A 94 -3.65 -15.49 -8.08
N ALA A 95 -2.52 -15.86 -8.64
CA ALA A 95 -2.32 -17.07 -9.44
C ALA A 95 -0.97 -17.71 -9.16
N GLY A 96 -0.82 -19.00 -9.42
CA GLY A 96 0.44 -19.72 -9.29
C GLY A 96 1.52 -19.26 -10.27
N ARG A 97 1.13 -18.62 -11.38
CA ARG A 97 2.03 -17.98 -12.36
C ARG A 97 1.42 -16.70 -12.87
N ALA A 98 2.27 -15.70 -13.10
CA ALA A 98 1.86 -14.41 -13.64
C ALA A 98 2.83 -13.92 -14.71
N VAL A 99 2.30 -13.33 -15.77
CA VAL A 99 3.09 -12.58 -16.76
C VAL A 99 3.20 -11.14 -16.29
N VAL A 100 4.42 -10.63 -16.22
CA VAL A 100 4.75 -9.30 -15.71
C VAL A 100 5.62 -8.58 -16.73
N PRO A 101 5.31 -7.35 -17.13
CA PRO A 101 6.25 -6.52 -17.88
C PRO A 101 7.58 -6.43 -17.15
N ALA A 102 8.69 -6.75 -17.82
CA ALA A 102 10.03 -6.80 -17.20
C ALA A 102 10.38 -5.50 -16.46
N ARG A 103 9.92 -4.34 -16.97
CA ARG A 103 10.11 -3.03 -16.35
C ARG A 103 9.45 -2.87 -14.97
N ASN A 104 8.45 -3.69 -14.65
CA ASN A 104 7.72 -3.68 -13.37
C ASN A 104 8.21 -4.78 -12.41
N CYS A 105 9.22 -5.54 -12.83
CA CYS A 105 9.75 -6.68 -12.10
C CYS A 105 11.11 -6.31 -11.49
N HIS A 106 11.25 -6.45 -10.19
CA HIS A 106 12.43 -6.00 -9.44
C HIS A 106 13.09 -7.18 -8.74
N VAL A 107 14.40 -7.37 -8.95
CA VAL A 107 15.20 -8.39 -8.25
C VAL A 107 15.25 -8.04 -6.77
N MET A 108 14.82 -8.98 -5.94
CA MET A 108 14.72 -8.79 -4.49
C MET A 108 16.11 -8.81 -3.82
N PRO A 109 16.32 -8.00 -2.78
CA PRO A 109 17.52 -8.09 -1.94
C PRO A 109 17.71 -9.49 -1.36
N ALA A 110 18.98 -9.86 -1.17
CA ALA A 110 19.30 -11.09 -0.45
C ALA A 110 18.70 -11.05 0.97
N GLY A 111 18.12 -12.18 1.40
CA GLY A 111 17.50 -12.31 2.74
C GLY A 111 16.07 -11.79 2.85
N MET A 112 15.54 -11.06 1.87
CA MET A 112 14.11 -10.69 1.84
C MET A 112 13.26 -11.93 1.57
N SER A 113 12.26 -12.20 2.38
CA SER A 113 11.30 -13.30 2.09
C SER A 113 10.35 -12.95 0.96
N PHE A 114 9.71 -13.94 0.34
CA PHE A 114 8.71 -13.66 -0.70
C PHE A 114 7.49 -12.94 -0.13
N GLU A 115 7.12 -13.27 1.09
CA GLU A 115 6.03 -12.60 1.81
C GLU A 115 6.35 -11.10 2.04
N GLU A 116 7.57 -10.78 2.45
CA GLU A 116 8.04 -9.38 2.60
C GLU A 116 8.09 -8.68 1.24
N GLY A 117 8.58 -9.35 0.20
CA GLY A 117 8.59 -8.81 -1.17
C GLY A 117 7.19 -8.47 -1.67
N ALA A 118 6.24 -9.40 -1.57
CA ALA A 118 4.85 -9.16 -1.94
C ALA A 118 4.20 -8.07 -1.06
N ALA A 119 4.55 -8.00 0.23
CA ALA A 119 4.02 -7.01 1.16
C ALA A 119 4.61 -5.60 0.96
N MET A 120 5.75 -5.48 0.30
CA MET A 120 6.40 -4.19 0.05
C MET A 120 5.74 -3.41 -1.10
N GLY A 121 5.42 -4.05 -2.22
CA GLY A 121 5.06 -3.45 -3.50
C GLY A 121 4.24 -2.15 -3.42
N LEU A 122 2.95 -2.26 -3.63
CA LEU A 122 2.04 -1.10 -3.73
C LEU A 122 2.12 -0.16 -2.52
N VAL A 123 2.19 -0.69 -1.30
CA VAL A 123 2.05 0.13 -0.09
C VAL A 123 3.28 0.98 0.21
N TYR A 124 4.50 0.45 0.01
CA TYR A 124 5.72 1.23 0.23
C TYR A 124 5.98 2.23 -0.90
N LEU A 125 5.69 1.85 -2.16
CA LEU A 125 5.70 2.80 -3.28
C LEU A 125 4.72 3.94 -3.00
N THR A 126 3.48 3.63 -2.61
CA THR A 126 2.49 4.67 -2.26
C THR A 126 2.99 5.56 -1.13
N ALA A 127 3.54 4.99 -0.06
CA ALA A 127 4.06 5.75 1.07
C ALA A 127 5.22 6.67 0.67
N HIS A 128 6.18 6.15 -0.10
CA HIS A 128 7.33 6.96 -0.56
C HIS A 128 6.89 8.10 -1.48
N PHE A 129 6.07 7.80 -2.51
CA PHE A 129 5.54 8.84 -3.41
C PHE A 129 4.69 9.87 -2.66
N ALA A 130 3.89 9.43 -1.67
CA ALA A 130 3.09 10.35 -0.86
C ALA A 130 3.96 11.28 -0.01
N LEU A 131 5.02 10.77 0.60
CA LEU A 131 5.91 11.55 1.47
C LEU A 131 6.84 12.45 0.65
N VAL A 132 7.53 11.91 -0.35
CA VAL A 132 8.62 12.60 -1.05
C VAL A 132 8.12 13.39 -2.24
N GLU A 133 7.46 12.74 -3.19
CA GLU A 133 7.09 13.37 -4.47
C GLU A 133 5.90 14.31 -4.34
N ARG A 134 4.89 13.92 -3.60
CA ARG A 134 3.66 14.70 -3.45
C ARG A 134 3.66 15.54 -2.19
N GLY A 135 4.18 15.00 -1.10
CA GLY A 135 4.27 15.65 0.19
C GLY A 135 5.50 16.58 0.33
N ASN A 136 6.52 16.42 -0.52
CA ASN A 136 7.77 17.19 -0.45
C ASN A 136 8.33 17.26 0.99
N LEU A 137 8.35 16.11 1.67
CA LEU A 137 8.78 15.95 3.05
C LEU A 137 10.22 16.45 3.23
N LYS A 138 10.45 17.20 4.31
CA LYS A 138 11.77 17.61 4.76
C LYS A 138 12.13 16.96 6.08
N ALA A 139 13.41 16.70 6.30
CA ALA A 139 13.89 16.19 7.57
C ALA A 139 13.48 17.12 8.72
N GLY A 140 13.02 16.53 9.84
CA GLY A 140 12.54 17.28 11.02
C GLY A 140 11.09 17.72 10.94
N GLU A 141 10.42 17.65 9.78
CA GLU A 141 8.98 17.94 9.70
C GLU A 141 8.13 16.92 10.47
N LYS A 142 6.99 17.39 10.94
CA LYS A 142 6.00 16.62 11.69
C LYS A 142 4.97 16.04 10.72
N VAL A 143 4.84 14.71 10.71
CA VAL A 143 3.94 13.99 9.80
C VAL A 143 2.86 13.29 10.58
N LEU A 144 1.59 13.59 10.29
CA LEU A 144 0.44 12.81 10.76
C LEU A 144 0.12 11.73 9.72
N VAL A 145 0.12 10.48 10.14
CA VAL A 145 -0.27 9.34 9.29
C VAL A 145 -1.60 8.80 9.77
N THR A 146 -2.65 8.86 8.95
CA THR A 146 -3.95 8.25 9.27
C THR A 146 -3.98 6.77 8.89
N GLY A 147 -4.74 5.97 9.65
CA GLY A 147 -4.75 4.52 9.44
C GLY A 147 -3.37 3.88 9.59
N ALA A 148 -2.57 4.39 10.53
CA ALA A 148 -1.13 4.14 10.66
C ALA A 148 -0.75 2.67 10.91
N ALA A 149 -1.68 1.80 11.27
CA ALA A 149 -1.44 0.36 11.44
C ALA A 149 -1.87 -0.49 10.23
N GLY A 150 -2.47 0.11 9.21
CA GLY A 150 -2.78 -0.57 7.93
C GLY A 150 -1.57 -0.61 6.99
N GLY A 151 -1.71 -1.25 5.82
CA GLY A 151 -0.60 -1.45 4.89
C GLY A 151 0.12 -0.15 4.51
N VAL A 152 -0.57 0.82 3.90
CA VAL A 152 0.02 2.10 3.51
C VAL A 152 0.44 2.93 4.71
N GLY A 153 -0.39 2.95 5.77
CA GLY A 153 -0.10 3.74 6.97
C GLY A 153 1.18 3.27 7.67
N LEU A 154 1.34 1.97 7.85
CA LEU A 154 2.55 1.41 8.49
C LEU A 154 3.80 1.63 7.64
N ALA A 155 3.69 1.48 6.31
CA ALA A 155 4.77 1.82 5.38
C ALA A 155 5.13 3.31 5.47
N ALA A 156 4.12 4.21 5.56
CA ALA A 156 4.34 5.64 5.68
C ALA A 156 5.04 6.01 7.01
N VAL A 157 4.67 5.36 8.12
CA VAL A 157 5.37 5.53 9.41
C VAL A 157 6.85 5.18 9.26
N GLN A 158 7.16 4.00 8.74
CA GLN A 158 8.55 3.55 8.59
C GLN A 158 9.36 4.43 7.64
N VAL A 159 8.81 4.75 6.46
CA VAL A 159 9.52 5.58 5.47
C VAL A 159 9.73 7.00 6.00
N ALA A 160 8.72 7.61 6.65
CA ALA A 160 8.87 8.94 7.25
C ALA A 160 9.95 8.96 8.33
N LYS A 161 10.03 7.92 9.18
CA LYS A 161 11.12 7.78 10.17
C LYS A 161 12.47 7.61 9.52
N ALA A 162 12.57 6.77 8.48
CA ALA A 162 13.81 6.60 7.72
C ALA A 162 14.31 7.91 7.07
N LEU A 163 13.38 8.85 6.79
CA LEU A 163 13.64 10.19 6.26
C LEU A 163 13.78 11.27 7.37
N ASN A 164 13.93 10.87 8.63
CA ASN A 164 14.12 11.74 9.80
C ASN A 164 12.94 12.69 10.10
N ALA A 165 11.72 12.28 9.81
CA ALA A 165 10.52 13.00 10.25
C ALA A 165 10.16 12.69 11.72
N VAL A 166 9.38 13.58 12.34
CA VAL A 166 8.65 13.33 13.58
C VAL A 166 7.28 12.78 13.23
N VAL A 167 7.00 11.54 13.59
CA VAL A 167 5.81 10.80 13.13
C VAL A 167 4.75 10.71 14.22
N VAL A 168 3.55 11.22 13.91
CA VAL A 168 2.33 11.07 14.70
C VAL A 168 1.43 10.04 14.01
N ALA A 169 1.20 8.90 14.64
CA ALA A 169 0.37 7.82 14.12
C ALA A 169 -1.07 7.93 14.63
N ALA A 170 -2.04 8.11 13.73
CA ALA A 170 -3.46 8.13 14.08
C ALA A 170 -4.09 6.75 13.86
N VAL A 171 -4.65 6.17 14.94
CA VAL A 171 -5.14 4.79 14.98
C VAL A 171 -6.44 4.65 15.77
N GLY A 172 -7.25 3.62 15.45
CA GLY A 172 -8.54 3.37 16.07
C GLY A 172 -8.53 2.35 17.23
N SER A 173 -7.35 1.89 17.71
CA SER A 173 -7.28 1.00 18.88
C SER A 173 -5.88 1.05 19.49
N GLU A 174 -5.75 0.63 20.76
CA GLU A 174 -4.45 0.57 21.45
C GLU A 174 -3.51 -0.46 20.80
N GLU A 175 -4.01 -1.62 20.41
CA GLU A 175 -3.25 -2.63 19.68
C GLU A 175 -2.63 -2.06 18.41
N LYS A 176 -3.41 -1.31 17.62
CA LYS A 176 -2.93 -0.60 16.42
C LYS A 176 -1.88 0.45 16.78
N GLY A 177 -2.03 1.10 17.92
CA GLY A 177 -1.07 2.08 18.44
C GLY A 177 0.26 1.42 18.83
N ALA A 178 0.21 0.27 19.48
CA ALA A 178 1.41 -0.49 19.83
C ALA A 178 2.21 -0.90 18.59
N LEU A 179 1.53 -1.38 17.54
CA LEU A 179 2.18 -1.71 16.26
C LEU A 179 2.79 -0.47 15.59
N ALA A 180 2.09 0.68 15.59
CA ALA A 180 2.63 1.90 15.02
C ALA A 180 3.88 2.40 15.76
N ARG A 181 3.91 2.30 17.10
CA ARG A 181 5.11 2.60 17.92
C ARG A 181 6.27 1.68 17.57
N SER A 182 6.03 0.37 17.47
CA SER A 182 7.08 -0.59 17.09
C SER A 182 7.64 -0.36 15.69
N ALA A 183 6.84 0.25 14.80
CA ALA A 183 7.25 0.65 13.46
C ALA A 183 7.99 2.00 13.42
N GLY A 184 8.14 2.69 14.57
CA GLY A 184 8.92 3.91 14.71
C GLY A 184 8.10 5.20 14.84
N ALA A 185 6.78 5.14 15.09
CA ALA A 185 6.01 6.35 15.39
C ALA A 185 6.48 6.97 16.71
N ASP A 186 6.75 8.29 16.72
CA ASP A 186 7.15 9.04 17.90
C ASP A 186 5.97 9.28 18.84
N HIS A 187 4.78 9.49 18.25
CA HIS A 187 3.55 9.73 18.98
C HIS A 187 2.41 8.91 18.39
N VAL A 188 1.46 8.53 19.24
CA VAL A 188 0.23 7.86 18.84
C VAL A 188 -0.95 8.68 19.33
N VAL A 189 -1.92 8.91 18.43
CA VAL A 189 -3.19 9.59 18.73
C VAL A 189 -4.36 8.68 18.34
N ARG A 190 -5.48 8.80 19.06
CA ARG A 190 -6.65 7.93 18.91
C ARG A 190 -7.69 8.60 18.02
N THR A 191 -8.26 7.80 17.11
CA THR A 191 -9.36 8.24 16.24
C THR A 191 -10.73 7.72 16.68
N ASP A 192 -10.80 6.86 17.68
CA ASP A 192 -12.02 6.30 18.29
C ASP A 192 -12.47 7.11 19.52
N VAL A 193 -12.35 8.43 19.43
CA VAL A 193 -12.80 9.37 20.48
C VAL A 193 -14.17 9.95 20.14
N PRO A 194 -15.00 10.32 21.16
CA PRO A 194 -16.38 10.77 20.93
C PRO A 194 -16.49 12.00 20.01
N ASP A 195 -15.66 13.01 20.22
CA ASP A 195 -15.53 14.18 19.34
C ASP A 195 -14.22 14.06 18.59
N LEU A 196 -14.25 13.37 17.45
CA LEU A 196 -13.06 13.15 16.65
C LEU A 196 -12.44 14.45 16.18
N ARG A 197 -13.23 15.47 15.84
CA ARG A 197 -12.77 16.72 15.26
C ARG A 197 -11.89 17.53 16.23
N GLU A 198 -12.33 17.72 17.44
CA GLU A 198 -11.55 18.46 18.45
C GLU A 198 -10.61 17.53 19.21
N GLY A 199 -11.00 16.28 19.42
CA GLY A 199 -10.20 15.27 20.11
C GLY A 199 -8.92 14.94 19.36
N LEU A 200 -8.95 14.72 18.03
CA LEU A 200 -7.75 14.47 17.23
C LEU A 200 -6.84 15.69 17.25
N ARG A 201 -7.39 16.88 17.03
CA ARG A 201 -6.62 18.14 17.06
C ARG A 201 -5.94 18.34 18.41
N GLY A 202 -6.66 18.17 19.51
CA GLY A 202 -6.13 18.32 20.87
C GLY A 202 -4.98 17.35 21.15
N GLN A 203 -5.12 16.08 20.76
CA GLN A 203 -4.07 15.06 20.89
C GLN A 203 -2.83 15.42 20.06
N VAL A 204 -3.00 15.81 18.79
CA VAL A 204 -1.88 16.22 17.91
C VAL A 204 -1.17 17.42 18.50
N PHE A 205 -1.90 18.45 18.97
CA PHE A 205 -1.28 19.63 19.58
C PHE A 205 -0.56 19.32 20.90
N GLY A 206 -1.07 18.35 21.66
CA GLY A 206 -0.38 17.84 22.85
C GLY A 206 0.93 17.12 22.51
N ALA A 207 0.95 16.40 21.39
CA ALA A 207 2.11 15.61 20.95
C ALA A 207 3.22 16.48 20.34
N VAL A 208 2.86 17.44 19.46
CA VAL A 208 3.83 18.16 18.63
C VAL A 208 3.78 19.69 18.77
N GLY A 209 2.95 20.19 19.69
CA GLY A 209 2.76 21.62 19.92
C GLY A 209 1.64 22.24 19.06
N LYS A 210 1.21 23.45 19.47
CA LYS A 210 0.05 24.16 18.89
C LYS A 210 0.22 24.56 17.41
N SER A 211 1.42 24.49 16.85
CA SER A 211 1.64 24.73 15.42
C SER A 211 1.03 23.64 14.55
N GLY A 212 0.80 22.43 15.10
CA GLY A 212 0.29 21.28 14.36
C GLY A 212 1.36 20.54 13.57
N VAL A 213 0.90 19.74 12.58
CA VAL A 213 1.77 18.91 11.71
C VAL A 213 1.97 19.57 10.34
N ASP A 214 3.16 19.43 9.78
CA ASP A 214 3.53 20.01 8.50
C ASP A 214 2.93 19.21 7.32
N LEU A 215 2.79 17.91 7.49
CA LEU A 215 2.28 17.00 6.47
C LEU A 215 1.29 16.01 7.07
N VAL A 216 0.21 15.74 6.33
CA VAL A 216 -0.71 14.62 6.62
C VAL A 216 -0.66 13.65 5.46
N ILE A 217 -0.49 12.37 5.74
CA ILE A 217 -0.69 11.27 4.78
C ILE A 217 -2.02 10.59 5.15
N ASP A 218 -3.02 10.74 4.27
CA ASP A 218 -4.34 10.22 4.53
C ASP A 218 -4.74 9.08 3.60
N SER A 219 -4.96 7.90 4.18
CA SER A 219 -5.47 6.69 3.52
C SER A 219 -6.90 6.32 3.96
N VAL A 220 -7.50 7.10 4.87
CA VAL A 220 -8.79 6.78 5.51
C VAL A 220 -9.94 7.56 4.90
N GLY A 221 -9.77 8.85 4.67
CA GLY A 221 -10.85 9.72 4.24
C GLY A 221 -11.87 9.98 5.36
N GLY A 222 -13.09 10.37 4.98
CA GLY A 222 -14.21 10.54 5.90
C GLY A 222 -13.92 11.51 7.04
N ASP A 223 -14.44 11.22 8.22
CA ASP A 223 -14.33 12.09 9.40
C ASP A 223 -12.89 12.24 9.91
N VAL A 224 -12.05 11.21 9.69
CA VAL A 224 -10.62 11.28 10.04
C VAL A 224 -9.89 12.30 9.19
N PHE A 225 -10.19 12.36 7.88
CA PHE A 225 -9.67 13.40 6.99
C PHE A 225 -10.11 14.78 7.45
N ASP A 226 -11.43 14.96 7.73
CA ASP A 226 -12.00 16.25 8.15
C ASP A 226 -11.37 16.76 9.47
N ALA A 227 -11.12 15.85 10.41
CA ALA A 227 -10.45 16.13 11.67
C ALA A 227 -8.96 16.49 11.46
N SER A 228 -8.28 15.76 10.56
CA SER A 228 -6.87 15.99 10.25
C SER A 228 -6.60 17.37 9.68
N LEU A 229 -7.51 17.93 8.87
CA LEU A 229 -7.42 19.31 8.34
C LEU A 229 -7.35 20.37 9.46
N ARG A 230 -7.84 20.05 10.67
CA ARG A 230 -7.78 20.95 11.82
C ARG A 230 -6.43 20.95 12.51
N ALA A 231 -5.68 19.87 12.36
CA ALA A 231 -4.38 19.66 12.99
C ALA A 231 -3.18 20.07 12.12
N ILE A 232 -3.43 20.47 10.86
CA ILE A 232 -2.38 20.91 9.93
C ILE A 232 -1.87 22.30 10.34
N ALA A 233 -0.55 22.47 10.28
CA ALA A 233 0.17 23.72 10.48
C ALA A 233 -0.12 24.74 9.36
N TRP A 234 0.19 25.99 9.61
CA TRP A 234 0.20 27.02 8.59
C TRP A 234 1.18 26.66 7.48
N CYS A 235 0.79 26.81 6.22
CA CYS A 235 1.51 26.33 5.02
C CYS A 235 1.75 24.82 4.97
N GLY A 236 1.07 24.01 5.78
CA GLY A 236 1.13 22.57 5.73
C GLY A 236 0.37 22.00 4.53
N ARG A 237 0.48 20.68 4.33
CA ARG A 237 -0.16 19.99 3.22
C ARG A 237 -0.74 18.64 3.64
N LEU A 238 -1.81 18.21 2.96
CA LEU A 238 -2.40 16.89 3.11
C LEU A 238 -2.33 16.16 1.78
N VAL A 239 -1.72 14.97 1.79
CA VAL A 239 -1.72 14.06 0.65
C VAL A 239 -2.78 13.00 0.87
N THR A 240 -3.80 12.97 0.00
CA THR A 240 -4.80 11.91 0.00
C THR A 240 -4.36 10.77 -0.90
N VAL A 241 -4.39 9.54 -0.36
CA VAL A 241 -3.96 8.31 -1.05
C VAL A 241 -5.05 7.26 -1.14
N GLY A 242 -6.15 7.43 -0.40
CA GLY A 242 -7.29 6.51 -0.43
C GLY A 242 -8.38 6.87 0.56
N TYR A 243 -9.49 6.13 0.48
CA TYR A 243 -10.71 6.40 1.26
C TYR A 243 -11.22 5.11 1.92
N ALA A 244 -10.39 4.50 2.77
CA ALA A 244 -10.75 3.23 3.42
C ALA A 244 -11.98 3.35 4.34
N SER A 245 -12.40 4.57 4.72
CA SER A 245 -13.68 4.79 5.42
C SER A 245 -14.91 4.51 4.54
N GLY A 246 -14.75 4.55 3.20
CA GLY A 246 -15.83 4.49 2.22
C GLY A 246 -16.41 5.86 1.87
N ARG A 247 -16.07 6.94 2.58
CA ARG A 247 -16.54 8.31 2.29
C ARG A 247 -15.39 9.14 1.67
N VAL A 248 -15.59 9.61 0.45
CA VAL A 248 -14.71 10.59 -0.20
C VAL A 248 -14.96 11.96 0.45
N PRO A 249 -13.91 12.66 0.94
CA PRO A 249 -14.08 13.95 1.58
C PRO A 249 -14.46 15.06 0.59
N GLU A 250 -15.24 16.02 1.06
CA GLU A 250 -15.51 17.28 0.36
C GLU A 250 -14.81 18.43 1.08
N VAL A 251 -14.04 19.23 0.36
CA VAL A 251 -13.26 20.34 0.92
C VAL A 251 -13.76 21.68 0.40
N LYS A 252 -14.18 22.54 1.33
CA LYS A 252 -14.50 23.94 1.00
C LYS A 252 -13.22 24.71 0.71
N ALA A 253 -13.04 25.20 -0.50
CA ALA A 253 -11.83 25.92 -0.94
C ALA A 253 -11.43 27.08 -0.02
N GLY A 254 -12.41 27.77 0.60
CA GLY A 254 -12.15 28.83 1.58
C GLY A 254 -11.30 28.37 2.79
N LEU A 255 -11.37 27.10 3.17
CA LEU A 255 -10.52 26.56 4.23
C LEU A 255 -9.04 26.56 3.81
N LEU A 256 -8.76 26.19 2.57
CA LEU A 256 -7.41 26.15 2.01
C LEU A 256 -6.82 27.56 2.00
N LEU A 257 -7.61 28.55 1.54
CA LEU A 257 -7.24 29.97 1.50
C LEU A 257 -6.89 30.50 2.89
N VAL A 258 -7.80 30.33 3.87
CA VAL A 258 -7.65 30.92 5.21
C VAL A 258 -6.47 30.30 5.98
N LYS A 259 -6.21 29.00 5.80
CA LYS A 259 -5.11 28.30 6.47
C LYS A 259 -3.80 28.31 5.66
N ASN A 260 -3.79 28.77 4.42
CA ASN A 260 -2.66 28.65 3.48
C ASN A 260 -2.17 27.21 3.31
N ILE A 261 -3.06 26.22 3.32
CA ILE A 261 -2.70 24.79 3.20
C ILE A 261 -2.93 24.26 1.79
N SER A 262 -2.22 23.17 1.47
CA SER A 262 -2.36 22.49 0.20
C SER A 262 -3.04 21.13 0.37
N LEU A 263 -3.95 20.79 -0.55
CA LEU A 263 -4.51 19.44 -0.70
C LEU A 263 -3.94 18.82 -1.97
N VAL A 264 -3.34 17.65 -1.84
CA VAL A 264 -2.57 17.00 -2.90
C VAL A 264 -3.07 15.57 -3.09
N GLY A 265 -3.35 15.17 -4.33
CA GLY A 265 -3.75 13.80 -4.67
C GLY A 265 -2.55 12.94 -5.08
N LEU A 266 -2.63 11.64 -4.83
CA LEU A 266 -1.69 10.64 -5.33
C LEU A 266 -2.44 9.44 -5.90
N GLN A 267 -2.16 9.13 -7.16
CA GLN A 267 -2.47 7.85 -7.80
C GLN A 267 -1.15 7.19 -8.25
N VAL A 268 -0.67 6.24 -7.46
CA VAL A 268 0.66 5.65 -7.68
C VAL A 268 0.73 4.78 -8.94
N SER A 269 -0.38 4.14 -9.35
CA SER A 269 -0.41 3.33 -10.59
C SER A 269 -0.10 4.17 -11.83
N ASP A 270 -0.47 5.45 -11.84
CA ASP A 270 -0.14 6.36 -12.94
C ASP A 270 1.37 6.58 -13.09
N TYR A 271 2.12 6.58 -11.99
CA TYR A 271 3.59 6.67 -12.05
C TYR A 271 4.21 5.42 -12.67
N ARG A 272 3.68 4.22 -12.38
CA ARG A 272 4.11 2.97 -13.03
C ARG A 272 4.00 3.06 -14.54
N ASP A 273 2.91 3.64 -15.03
CA ASP A 273 2.59 3.65 -16.46
C ASP A 273 3.23 4.86 -17.19
N ARG A 274 3.30 6.03 -16.54
CA ARG A 274 3.77 7.29 -17.14
C ARG A 274 5.21 7.65 -16.80
N ALA A 275 5.75 7.11 -15.72
CA ALA A 275 7.10 7.44 -15.24
C ALA A 275 7.83 6.18 -14.70
N PRO A 276 7.99 5.12 -15.51
CA PRO A 276 8.53 3.83 -15.05
C PRO A 276 9.96 3.94 -14.50
N ASP A 277 10.79 4.85 -15.02
CA ASP A 277 12.13 5.08 -14.50
C ASP A 277 12.13 5.66 -13.08
N ARG A 278 11.14 6.50 -12.77
CA ARG A 278 10.95 7.04 -11.42
C ARG A 278 10.51 5.93 -10.46
N MET A 279 9.58 5.07 -10.90
CA MET A 279 9.18 3.90 -10.13
C MET A 279 10.37 3.00 -9.79
N ARG A 280 11.24 2.71 -10.77
CA ARG A 280 12.45 1.89 -10.56
C ARG A 280 13.41 2.52 -9.55
N ARG A 281 13.66 3.83 -9.64
CA ARG A 281 14.52 4.54 -8.68
C ARG A 281 13.94 4.46 -7.27
N VAL A 282 12.65 4.76 -7.10
CA VAL A 282 11.99 4.67 -5.79
C VAL A 282 12.02 3.25 -5.24
N GLN A 283 11.82 2.23 -6.09
CA GLN A 283 11.92 0.85 -5.62
C GLN A 283 13.35 0.48 -5.19
N ALA A 284 14.37 0.98 -5.88
CA ALA A 284 15.77 0.79 -5.47
C ALA A 284 16.06 1.48 -4.11
N GLU A 285 15.60 2.72 -3.92
CA GLU A 285 15.72 3.44 -2.64
C GLU A 285 15.03 2.67 -1.50
N LEU A 286 13.85 2.09 -1.74
CA LEU A 286 13.15 1.26 -0.76
C LEU A 286 13.92 -0.03 -0.43
N PHE A 287 14.58 -0.63 -1.40
CA PHE A 287 15.45 -1.78 -1.17
C PHE A 287 16.68 -1.42 -0.35
N ASP A 288 17.29 -0.25 -0.58
CA ASP A 288 18.41 0.25 0.23
C ASP A 288 17.98 0.52 1.68
N LEU A 289 16.79 1.09 1.88
CA LEU A 289 16.22 1.26 3.22
C LEU A 289 15.93 -0.09 3.89
N TYR A 290 15.46 -1.08 3.15
CA TYR A 290 15.26 -2.43 3.66
C TYR A 290 16.60 -3.10 4.03
N ALA A 291 17.58 -3.06 3.14
CA ALA A 291 18.90 -3.66 3.35
C ALA A 291 19.65 -3.04 4.55
N SER A 292 19.43 -1.73 4.80
CA SER A 292 19.96 -1.02 5.98
C SER A 292 19.13 -1.23 7.25
N GLY A 293 18.07 -2.04 7.22
CA GLY A 293 17.22 -2.32 8.37
C GLY A 293 16.31 -1.16 8.82
N LYS A 294 16.21 -0.08 8.03
CA LYS A 294 15.39 1.09 8.36
C LYS A 294 13.89 0.90 8.11
N ILE A 295 13.54 0.02 7.19
CA ILE A 295 12.17 -0.39 6.92
C ILE A 295 12.07 -1.92 6.85
N ARG A 296 10.93 -2.45 7.27
CA ARG A 296 10.63 -3.87 7.12
C ARG A 296 9.13 -4.09 6.99
N PRO A 297 8.64 -4.70 5.89
CA PRO A 297 7.23 -5.01 5.74
C PRO A 297 6.71 -5.90 6.87
N HIS A 298 5.65 -5.46 7.54
CA HIS A 298 4.99 -6.25 8.56
C HIS A 298 3.89 -7.09 7.94
N VAL A 299 4.09 -8.42 7.93
CA VAL A 299 3.11 -9.40 7.48
C VAL A 299 2.36 -9.94 8.70
N MET A 300 1.08 -9.56 8.83
CA MET A 300 0.21 -10.02 9.91
C MET A 300 -0.05 -11.53 9.83
N ALA A 301 -0.35 -11.99 8.62
CA ALA A 301 -0.70 -13.39 8.37
C ALA A 301 -0.47 -13.76 6.91
N SER A 302 -0.12 -15.04 6.70
CA SER A 302 -0.07 -15.68 5.39
C SER A 302 -1.13 -16.78 5.33
N PHE A 303 -1.94 -16.76 4.29
CA PHE A 303 -3.03 -17.72 4.07
C PHE A 303 -2.75 -18.55 2.81
N PRO A 304 -3.01 -19.85 2.79
CA PRO A 304 -3.00 -20.60 1.53
C PRO A 304 -4.04 -20.02 0.56
N LEU A 305 -3.80 -20.15 -0.76
CA LEU A 305 -4.77 -19.68 -1.77
C LEU A 305 -6.18 -20.25 -1.54
N ALA A 306 -6.30 -21.45 -0.99
CA ALA A 306 -7.61 -22.06 -0.67
C ALA A 306 -8.40 -21.24 0.38
N SER A 307 -7.72 -20.53 1.29
CA SER A 307 -8.29 -19.66 2.33
C SER A 307 -8.39 -18.19 1.90
N TRP A 308 -8.48 -17.92 0.61
CA TRP A 308 -8.56 -16.57 0.08
C TRP A 308 -9.72 -15.74 0.68
N ARG A 309 -10.84 -16.41 1.04
CA ARG A 309 -12.01 -15.71 1.64
C ARG A 309 -11.65 -15.07 2.98
N GLU A 310 -10.95 -15.81 3.83
CA GLU A 310 -10.49 -15.34 5.14
C GLU A 310 -9.50 -14.19 4.96
N ALA A 311 -8.55 -14.34 4.03
CA ALA A 311 -7.56 -13.30 3.73
C ALA A 311 -8.22 -12.00 3.26
N LEU A 312 -9.15 -12.06 2.30
CA LEU A 312 -9.88 -10.88 1.83
C LEU A 312 -10.79 -10.29 2.92
N ALA A 313 -11.43 -11.14 3.74
CA ALA A 313 -12.30 -10.69 4.83
C ALA A 313 -11.56 -9.90 5.92
N VAL A 314 -10.30 -10.24 6.21
CA VAL A 314 -9.45 -9.47 7.14
C VAL A 314 -9.29 -8.03 6.65
N VAL A 315 -9.01 -7.85 5.36
CA VAL A 315 -8.81 -6.52 4.76
C VAL A 315 -10.15 -5.77 4.63
N ALA A 316 -11.20 -6.45 4.15
CA ALA A 316 -12.55 -5.88 4.04
C ALA A 316 -13.10 -5.41 5.40
N GLY A 317 -12.86 -6.19 6.46
CA GLY A 317 -13.26 -5.87 7.84
C GLY A 317 -12.38 -4.83 8.54
N ARG A 318 -11.36 -4.27 7.87
CA ARG A 318 -10.38 -3.30 8.43
C ARG A 318 -9.65 -3.83 9.68
N LYS A 319 -9.47 -5.17 9.74
CA LYS A 319 -8.81 -5.87 10.85
C LYS A 319 -7.31 -6.07 10.59
N ALA A 320 -6.83 -5.73 9.39
CA ALA A 320 -5.43 -5.91 9.03
C ALA A 320 -4.50 -5.04 9.89
N LEU A 321 -3.48 -5.67 10.45
CA LEU A 321 -2.33 -5.07 11.11
C LEU A 321 -1.13 -5.23 10.15
N GLY A 322 -0.82 -4.20 9.38
CA GLY A 322 0.13 -4.30 8.26
C GLY A 322 -0.47 -5.01 7.04
N LYS A 323 0.17 -6.09 6.59
CA LYS A 323 -0.20 -6.78 5.34
C LYS A 323 -0.70 -8.21 5.59
N VAL A 324 -1.61 -8.63 4.72
CA VAL A 324 -2.11 -9.99 4.58
C VAL A 324 -1.59 -10.54 3.26
N VAL A 325 -1.09 -11.77 3.26
CA VAL A 325 -0.47 -12.41 2.11
C VAL A 325 -1.18 -13.72 1.79
N LEU A 326 -1.30 -14.05 0.52
CA LEU A 326 -1.66 -15.38 0.02
C LEU A 326 -0.37 -16.14 -0.30
N ASP A 327 -0.15 -17.31 0.32
CA ASP A 327 0.89 -18.27 -0.05
C ASP A 327 0.37 -19.11 -1.24
N MET A 328 1.00 -18.89 -2.39
CA MET A 328 0.61 -19.54 -3.64
C MET A 328 1.19 -20.96 -3.78
N ARG A 329 2.15 -21.34 -2.92
CA ARG A 329 2.83 -22.65 -2.91
C ARG A 329 2.13 -23.65 -1.99
N ALA A 330 1.36 -23.16 -1.02
CA ALA A 330 0.74 -24.03 -0.03
C ALA A 330 -0.09 -25.11 -0.71
N PRO A 331 0.06 -26.38 -0.31
CA PRO A 331 -0.77 -27.47 -0.81
C PRO A 331 -2.25 -27.24 -0.47
N ARG A 332 -3.11 -28.03 -1.12
CA ARG A 332 -4.58 -27.96 -0.97
C ARG A 332 -5.04 -28.24 0.45
#